data_ef74293960fbb0ef4cde12fb4fbf2a7b
#
_entry.id   ef74293960fbb0ef4cde12fb4fbf2a7b
#
_cell.length_a   1.000
_cell.length_b   1.000
_cell.length_c   1.000
_cell.angle_alpha   90.00
_cell.angle_beta   90.00
_cell.angle_gamma   90.00
#
_symmetry.space_group_name_H-M   'P 1'
#
loop_
_entity.id
_entity.type
_entity.pdbx_description
1 polymer ?
#
loop_
_entity_poly.entity_id
_entity_poly.type
_entity_poly.pdbx_seq_one_letter_code
_entity_poly.pdbx_strand_id
1 'polypeptide(L)'
;KSNTAVLRMLHKRWQNNMKRWIMHVDMDAFFASVEQHDRPELQGHPVIVGGLSSRGVVATCSYEARKFGVRSAMPIGKARKLCPDGIYLLPRMERYHEISDQIHDVLHRFSPYLEPISLDEAFLDISGLGKLYESPMAVGRAVKEQIKDLTGLVASVGIGPNKFLAKLASDLRKPDGLYIIPHGQESAHIKHLPVRRLWGVGAHMEQALQRGGFHRIQDIEQLDSYHELEPYCGHQSERVYLLSKGIDDRPIEWNRELQSVGNELTYERDLMDPEEIDNEWRYFAHHVAKRLRQKGLKGHTIAIKVRLPDFTTKTRQKRLSYQTDREDVLYETACVLYNKLNVQGPFRLLGITVSGFHQEVEQESLFQSEETEPDRLAQVLDTLEERFGEDIVTTGAMWKRKLKDDTTSS
;
A
#
# COMPACT_ATOMS: atom_id res chain seq x y z
N LYS A 1 33.31 -31.33 15.14
CA LYS A 1 33.15 -32.05 13.84
C LYS A 1 31.67 -32.35 13.50
N SER A 2 30.71 -32.28 14.45
CA SER A 2 29.28 -32.64 14.19
C SER A 2 28.47 -31.56 13.51
N ASN A 3 28.72 -30.25 13.82
CA ASN A 3 27.96 -29.15 13.26
C ASN A 3 28.16 -28.95 11.74
N THR A 4 29.38 -29.18 11.24
CA THR A 4 29.71 -29.01 9.81
C THR A 4 29.03 -30.08 8.94
N ALA A 5 28.82 -31.28 9.45
CA ALA A 5 28.15 -32.37 8.73
C ALA A 5 26.63 -32.09 8.64
N VAL A 6 26.02 -31.61 9.72
CA VAL A 6 24.60 -31.26 9.77
C VAL A 6 24.32 -30.06 8.83
N LEU A 7 25.17 -29.03 8.83
CA LEU A 7 25.06 -27.88 7.93
C LEU A 7 25.20 -28.31 6.45
N ARG A 8 26.14 -29.20 6.13
CA ARG A 8 26.28 -29.77 4.77
C ARG A 8 25.07 -30.61 4.34
N MET A 9 24.48 -31.34 5.27
CA MET A 9 23.28 -32.13 5.01
C MET A 9 22.05 -31.25 4.78
N LEU A 10 21.88 -30.17 5.56
CA LEU A 10 20.84 -29.19 5.38
C LEU A 10 21.02 -28.40 4.07
N HIS A 11 22.25 -28.02 3.72
CA HIS A 11 22.60 -27.35 2.46
C HIS A 11 22.27 -28.22 1.23
N LYS A 12 22.70 -29.53 1.23
CA LYS A 12 22.33 -30.47 0.17
C LYS A 12 20.83 -30.71 0.08
N ARG A 13 20.14 -30.73 1.21
CA ARG A 13 18.67 -30.90 1.26
C ARG A 13 17.92 -29.70 0.71
N TRP A 14 18.45 -28.46 0.88
CA TRP A 14 17.90 -27.26 0.29
C TRP A 14 18.17 -27.17 -1.22
N GLN A 15 19.37 -27.53 -1.68
CA GLN A 15 19.73 -27.55 -3.10
C GLN A 15 18.98 -28.63 -3.92
N ASN A 16 18.69 -29.79 -3.33
CA ASN A 16 18.07 -30.92 -4.04
C ASN A 16 16.53 -30.92 -4.00
N ASN A 17 15.91 -30.15 -3.13
CA ASN A 17 14.45 -30.00 -3.08
C ASN A 17 14.03 -28.70 -3.74
N MET A 18 13.35 -28.76 -4.88
CA MET A 18 12.70 -27.63 -5.52
C MET A 18 11.50 -27.10 -4.69
N LYS A 19 11.70 -26.95 -3.38
CA LYS A 19 10.70 -26.37 -2.48
C LYS A 19 10.73 -24.88 -2.63
N ARG A 20 9.54 -24.33 -2.87
CA ARG A 20 9.33 -22.88 -2.96
C ARG A 20 9.63 -22.23 -1.61
N TRP A 21 10.46 -21.20 -1.60
CA TRP A 21 10.72 -20.38 -0.44
C TRP A 21 10.41 -18.92 -0.74
N ILE A 22 9.43 -18.37 -0.04
CA ILE A 22 9.06 -16.96 -0.12
C ILE A 22 9.58 -16.24 1.11
N MET A 23 10.18 -15.08 0.88
CA MET A 23 10.57 -14.14 1.91
C MET A 23 9.63 -12.94 1.88
N HIS A 24 9.22 -12.47 3.03
CA HIS A 24 8.55 -11.18 3.24
C HIS A 24 9.46 -10.28 4.06
N VAL A 25 9.75 -9.11 3.54
CA VAL A 25 10.51 -8.05 4.20
C VAL A 25 9.55 -6.93 4.56
N ASP A 26 9.64 -6.40 5.77
CA ASP A 26 8.76 -5.35 6.30
C ASP A 26 9.59 -4.45 7.20
N MET A 27 9.67 -3.16 6.85
CA MET A 27 10.47 -2.20 7.61
C MET A 27 9.80 -1.85 8.94
N ASP A 28 10.55 -1.87 10.01
CA ASP A 28 10.03 -1.61 11.34
C ASP A 28 9.68 -0.13 11.53
N ALA A 29 8.39 0.16 11.71
CA ALA A 29 7.85 1.50 11.93
C ALA A 29 8.34 2.54 10.89
N PHE A 30 8.32 2.19 9.60
CA PHE A 30 9.08 2.79 8.50
C PHE A 30 9.16 4.31 8.56
N PHE A 31 8.04 5.05 8.41
CA PHE A 31 8.09 6.51 8.38
C PHE A 31 8.68 7.10 9.68
N ALA A 32 8.27 6.57 10.82
CA ALA A 32 8.81 7.05 12.09
C ALA A 32 10.31 6.74 12.25
N SER A 33 10.77 5.58 11.74
CA SER A 33 12.18 5.20 11.75
C SER A 33 13.02 6.09 10.82
N VAL A 34 12.49 6.48 9.64
CA VAL A 34 13.14 7.46 8.75
C VAL A 34 13.27 8.82 9.46
N GLU A 35 12.20 9.29 10.15
CA GLU A 35 12.26 10.53 10.90
C GLU A 35 13.29 10.49 12.02
N GLN A 36 13.37 9.39 12.77
CA GLN A 36 14.37 9.20 13.83
C GLN A 36 15.80 9.01 13.28
N HIS A 37 15.95 8.45 12.07
CA HIS A 37 17.24 8.34 11.41
C HIS A 37 17.78 9.69 10.94
N ASP A 38 16.95 10.47 10.24
CA ASP A 38 17.31 11.78 9.70
C ASP A 38 17.48 12.84 10.80
N ARG A 39 16.83 12.65 11.96
CA ARG A 39 16.86 13.57 13.12
C ARG A 39 17.17 12.80 14.39
N PRO A 40 18.46 12.65 14.74
CA PRO A 40 18.92 11.88 15.89
C PRO A 40 18.32 12.31 17.24
N GLU A 41 17.91 13.56 17.37
CA GLU A 41 17.21 14.08 18.55
C GLU A 41 15.84 13.45 18.79
N LEU A 42 15.26 12.81 17.76
CA LEU A 42 13.99 12.07 17.87
C LEU A 42 14.16 10.63 18.36
N GLN A 43 15.40 10.13 18.43
CA GLN A 43 15.65 8.76 18.85
C GLN A 43 15.26 8.56 20.33
N GLY A 44 14.57 7.44 20.60
CA GLY A 44 14.07 7.13 21.94
C GLY A 44 12.80 7.88 22.34
N HIS A 45 12.34 8.83 21.52
CA HIS A 45 11.09 9.57 21.75
C HIS A 45 9.89 8.94 21.01
N PRO A 46 8.65 9.10 21.54
CA PRO A 46 7.46 8.66 20.83
C PRO A 46 7.16 9.57 19.64
N VAL A 47 7.51 9.09 18.44
CA VAL A 47 7.29 9.79 17.15
C VAL A 47 6.04 9.24 16.48
N ILE A 48 5.14 10.13 16.06
CA ILE A 48 3.90 9.82 15.36
C ILE A 48 3.85 10.60 14.06
N VAL A 49 3.83 9.90 12.93
CA VAL A 49 3.75 10.50 11.59
C VAL A 49 2.33 10.34 11.07
N GLY A 50 1.74 11.43 10.59
CA GLY A 50 0.38 11.41 10.05
C GLY A 50 -0.20 12.79 9.78
N GLY A 51 -1.47 12.84 9.37
CA GLY A 51 -2.19 14.10 9.20
C GLY A 51 -2.44 14.75 10.54
N LEU A 52 -2.05 16.01 10.72
CA LEU A 52 -2.13 16.71 12.01
C LEU A 52 -3.49 17.36 12.27
N SER A 53 -4.35 17.41 11.26
CA SER A 53 -5.69 17.99 11.34
C SER A 53 -6.65 17.18 12.23
N SER A 54 -7.81 17.76 12.53
CA SER A 54 -8.86 17.11 13.33
C SER A 54 -9.36 15.80 12.70
N ARG A 55 -9.26 15.66 11.38
CA ARG A 55 -9.64 14.47 10.58
C ARG A 55 -8.45 13.60 10.19
N GLY A 56 -7.24 13.98 10.61
CA GLY A 56 -6.02 13.26 10.33
C GLY A 56 -5.99 11.88 11.00
N VAL A 57 -5.21 11.00 10.41
CA VAL A 57 -4.94 9.66 10.93
C VAL A 57 -3.44 9.42 11.07
N VAL A 58 -3.08 8.57 12.01
CA VAL A 58 -1.71 8.07 12.17
C VAL A 58 -1.37 7.21 10.95
N ALA A 59 -0.38 7.63 10.15
CA ALA A 59 0.18 6.81 9.09
C ALA A 59 1.06 5.71 9.70
N THR A 60 2.04 6.12 10.53
CA THR A 60 2.89 5.20 11.30
C THR A 60 3.31 5.82 12.62
N CYS A 61 3.78 4.99 13.55
CA CYS A 61 4.32 5.47 14.83
C CYS A 61 5.48 4.60 15.31
N SER A 62 6.42 5.22 16.02
CA SER A 62 7.59 4.55 16.60
C SER A 62 7.19 3.52 17.66
N TYR A 63 8.10 2.62 17.99
CA TYR A 63 7.85 1.61 19.04
C TYR A 63 7.65 2.25 20.42
N GLU A 64 8.27 3.39 20.66
CA GLU A 64 8.05 4.20 21.86
C GLU A 64 6.59 4.67 21.94
N ALA A 65 6.04 5.21 20.84
CA ALA A 65 4.65 5.63 20.79
C ALA A 65 3.66 4.44 20.90
N ARG A 66 4.03 3.27 20.39
CA ARG A 66 3.22 2.03 20.52
C ARG A 66 3.03 1.58 21.96
N LYS A 67 3.97 1.91 22.88
CA LYS A 67 3.85 1.62 24.32
C LYS A 67 2.67 2.36 24.95
N PHE A 68 2.31 3.53 24.43
CA PHE A 68 1.13 4.30 24.86
C PHE A 68 -0.16 3.85 24.18
N GLY A 69 -0.12 2.79 23.36
CA GLY A 69 -1.30 2.27 22.65
C GLY A 69 -1.60 2.95 21.32
N VAL A 70 -0.74 3.86 20.84
CA VAL A 70 -0.86 4.46 19.49
C VAL A 70 -0.62 3.40 18.42
N ARG A 71 -1.42 3.45 17.33
CA ARG A 71 -1.33 2.50 16.21
C ARG A 71 -1.64 3.21 14.90
N SER A 72 -1.14 2.66 13.78
CA SER A 72 -1.51 3.09 12.42
C SER A 72 -3.02 3.03 12.21
N ALA A 73 -3.53 3.92 11.36
CA ALA A 73 -4.95 4.15 11.08
C ALA A 73 -5.78 4.71 12.27
N MET A 74 -5.14 4.99 13.42
CA MET A 74 -5.83 5.62 14.56
C MET A 74 -6.10 7.10 14.25
N PRO A 75 -7.30 7.66 14.57
CA PRO A 75 -7.53 9.10 14.49
C PRO A 75 -6.50 9.88 15.32
N ILE A 76 -5.94 10.96 14.76
CA ILE A 76 -4.87 11.72 15.41
C ILE A 76 -5.31 12.31 16.77
N GLY A 77 -6.58 12.74 16.88
CA GLY A 77 -7.13 13.21 18.13
C GLY A 77 -7.17 12.15 19.24
N LYS A 78 -7.35 10.86 18.88
CA LYS A 78 -7.23 9.75 19.84
C LYS A 78 -5.77 9.47 20.20
N ALA A 79 -4.87 9.53 19.21
CA ALA A 79 -3.44 9.35 19.45
C ALA A 79 -2.90 10.41 20.41
N ARG A 80 -3.28 11.70 20.24
CA ARG A 80 -2.90 12.80 21.14
C ARG A 80 -3.38 12.61 22.59
N LYS A 81 -4.57 12.01 22.78
CA LYS A 81 -5.05 11.66 24.12
C LYS A 81 -4.25 10.54 24.77
N LEU A 82 -3.76 9.57 23.99
CA LEU A 82 -2.98 8.43 24.48
C LEU A 82 -1.51 8.80 24.72
N CYS A 83 -0.95 9.68 23.90
CA CYS A 83 0.45 10.09 23.95
C CYS A 83 0.55 11.63 23.79
N PRO A 84 0.16 12.41 24.84
CA PRO A 84 0.14 13.87 24.77
C PRO A 84 1.52 14.47 24.54
N ASP A 85 2.58 13.85 25.08
CA ASP A 85 3.98 14.31 24.93
C ASP A 85 4.66 13.70 23.70
N GLY A 86 3.91 13.07 22.80
CA GLY A 86 4.42 12.51 21.55
C GLY A 86 4.77 13.61 20.55
N ILE A 87 5.79 13.34 19.72
CA ILE A 87 6.22 14.24 18.65
C ILE A 87 5.42 13.89 17.40
N TYR A 88 4.56 14.82 16.97
CA TYR A 88 3.63 14.63 15.85
C TYR A 88 4.18 15.33 14.60
N LEU A 89 4.42 14.57 13.54
CA LEU A 89 5.06 15.04 12.30
C LEU A 89 4.16 14.82 11.09
N LEU A 90 4.20 15.77 10.16
CA LEU A 90 3.65 15.55 8.82
C LEU A 90 4.54 14.57 8.04
N PRO A 91 3.96 13.73 7.17
CA PRO A 91 4.74 12.78 6.37
C PRO A 91 5.57 13.51 5.30
N ARG A 92 6.83 13.12 5.16
CA ARG A 92 7.76 13.56 4.09
C ARG A 92 7.80 12.50 2.99
N MET A 93 6.74 12.45 2.16
CA MET A 93 6.55 11.35 1.22
C MET A 93 7.71 11.15 0.24
N GLU A 94 8.29 12.22 -0.29
CA GLU A 94 9.46 12.15 -1.19
C GLU A 94 10.63 11.43 -0.52
N ARG A 95 10.93 11.79 0.73
CA ARG A 95 12.01 11.15 1.50
C ARG A 95 11.73 9.66 1.73
N TYR A 96 10.47 9.30 1.98
CA TYR A 96 10.10 7.89 2.16
C TYR A 96 10.21 7.10 0.86
N HIS A 97 9.90 7.72 -0.29
CA HIS A 97 10.13 7.11 -1.61
C HIS A 97 11.62 6.88 -1.87
N GLU A 98 12.49 7.87 -1.63
CA GLU A 98 13.94 7.72 -1.80
C GLU A 98 14.51 6.53 -1.01
N ILE A 99 14.12 6.39 0.25
CA ILE A 99 14.56 5.28 1.09
C ILE A 99 13.94 3.95 0.62
N SER A 100 12.67 3.95 0.23
CA SER A 100 12.01 2.78 -0.34
C SER A 100 12.71 2.26 -1.59
N ASP A 101 13.11 3.15 -2.50
CA ASP A 101 13.84 2.79 -3.72
C ASP A 101 15.19 2.16 -3.40
N GLN A 102 15.94 2.70 -2.41
CA GLN A 102 17.19 2.10 -1.94
C GLN A 102 16.97 0.69 -1.37
N ILE A 103 15.88 0.49 -0.62
CA ILE A 103 15.51 -0.83 -0.08
C ILE A 103 15.19 -1.79 -1.23
N HIS A 104 14.40 -1.38 -2.20
CA HIS A 104 14.04 -2.19 -3.36
C HIS A 104 15.28 -2.56 -4.19
N ASP A 105 16.24 -1.64 -4.35
CA ASP A 105 17.53 -1.92 -5.01
C ASP A 105 18.33 -3.01 -4.29
N VAL A 106 18.34 -2.98 -2.95
CA VAL A 106 18.94 -4.08 -2.17
C VAL A 106 18.20 -5.39 -2.43
N LEU A 107 16.87 -5.39 -2.37
CA LEU A 107 16.06 -6.60 -2.55
C LEU A 107 16.22 -7.22 -3.95
N HIS A 108 16.33 -6.40 -4.99
CA HIS A 108 16.58 -6.84 -6.37
C HIS A 108 17.92 -7.57 -6.54
N ARG A 109 18.93 -7.33 -5.70
CA ARG A 109 20.20 -8.09 -5.72
C ARG A 109 20.02 -9.55 -5.29
N PHE A 110 18.97 -9.83 -4.50
CA PHE A 110 18.66 -11.18 -4.02
C PHE A 110 17.69 -11.93 -4.92
N SER A 111 16.75 -11.25 -5.55
CA SER A 111 15.78 -11.89 -6.44
C SER A 111 15.30 -10.94 -7.53
N PRO A 112 15.22 -11.39 -8.79
CA PRO A 112 14.52 -10.64 -9.83
C PRO A 112 13.00 -10.67 -9.65
N TYR A 113 12.48 -11.62 -8.86
CA TYR A 113 11.05 -11.80 -8.59
C TYR A 113 10.70 -11.11 -7.28
N LEU A 114 10.54 -9.78 -7.36
CA LEU A 114 10.16 -8.89 -6.26
C LEU A 114 8.74 -8.41 -6.49
N GLU A 115 7.87 -8.55 -5.49
CA GLU A 115 6.52 -8.00 -5.46
C GLU A 115 6.43 -6.96 -4.35
N PRO A 116 6.57 -5.65 -4.65
CA PRO A 116 6.29 -4.60 -3.69
C PRO A 116 4.80 -4.57 -3.33
N ILE A 117 4.48 -4.46 -2.05
CA ILE A 117 3.11 -4.31 -1.53
C ILE A 117 2.85 -2.86 -1.14
N SER A 118 3.86 -2.22 -0.54
CA SER A 118 3.87 -0.83 -0.10
C SER A 118 5.30 -0.27 -0.23
N LEU A 119 5.54 0.93 0.29
CA LEU A 119 6.87 1.53 0.34
C LEU A 119 7.83 0.77 1.27
N ASP A 120 7.28 0.03 2.23
CA ASP A 120 8.02 -0.57 3.34
C ASP A 120 7.93 -2.09 3.38
N GLU A 121 7.15 -2.72 2.51
CA GLU A 121 7.03 -4.18 2.49
C GLU A 121 7.03 -4.78 1.08
N ALA A 122 7.69 -5.92 0.95
CA ALA A 122 7.78 -6.66 -0.31
C ALA A 122 7.91 -8.17 -0.09
N PHE A 123 7.45 -8.93 -1.09
CA PHE A 123 7.72 -10.37 -1.20
C PHE A 123 8.83 -10.64 -2.22
N LEU A 124 9.66 -11.64 -1.92
CA LEU A 124 10.70 -12.17 -2.81
C LEU A 124 10.57 -13.68 -2.93
N ASP A 125 10.79 -14.21 -4.13
CA ASP A 125 11.07 -15.64 -4.31
C ASP A 125 12.58 -15.88 -4.14
N ILE A 126 12.95 -16.58 -3.09
CA ILE A 126 14.35 -16.91 -2.76
C ILE A 126 14.70 -18.38 -3.02
N SER A 127 13.82 -19.13 -3.69
CA SER A 127 14.00 -20.57 -3.91
C SER A 127 15.29 -20.91 -4.66
N GLY A 128 15.75 -20.03 -5.57
CA GLY A 128 16.96 -20.22 -6.38
C GLY A 128 18.29 -19.95 -5.66
N LEU A 129 18.28 -19.40 -4.44
CA LEU A 129 19.49 -18.95 -3.75
C LEU A 129 20.27 -20.05 -3.01
N GLY A 130 19.81 -21.29 -3.05
CA GLY A 130 20.47 -22.43 -2.35
C GLY A 130 21.89 -22.75 -2.80
N LYS A 131 22.34 -22.22 -3.95
CA LYS A 131 23.74 -22.35 -4.40
C LYS A 131 24.67 -21.31 -3.79
N LEU A 132 24.12 -20.18 -3.34
CA LEU A 132 24.88 -19.04 -2.83
C LEU A 132 24.87 -18.95 -1.30
N TYR A 133 23.81 -19.47 -0.67
CA TYR A 133 23.62 -19.38 0.79
C TYR A 133 23.39 -20.76 1.41
N GLU A 134 23.83 -20.92 2.65
CA GLU A 134 23.72 -22.18 3.38
C GLU A 134 22.27 -22.55 3.74
N SER A 135 21.41 -21.56 3.89
CA SER A 135 20.01 -21.75 4.30
C SER A 135 19.15 -20.52 3.96
N PRO A 136 17.81 -20.64 3.89
CA PRO A 136 16.93 -19.50 3.76
C PRO A 136 17.11 -18.45 4.87
N MET A 137 17.45 -18.89 6.09
CA MET A 137 17.77 -18.00 7.21
C MET A 137 19.03 -17.18 6.96
N ALA A 138 20.04 -17.74 6.27
CA ALA A 138 21.25 -16.99 5.90
C ALA A 138 20.95 -15.90 4.88
N VAL A 139 20.04 -16.16 3.92
CA VAL A 139 19.53 -15.12 3.01
C VAL A 139 18.85 -14.00 3.78
N GLY A 140 17.96 -14.36 4.72
CA GLY A 140 17.24 -13.35 5.54
C GLY A 140 18.19 -12.48 6.37
N ARG A 141 19.26 -13.04 6.93
CA ARG A 141 20.30 -12.26 7.63
C ARG A 141 21.00 -11.30 6.68
N ALA A 142 21.45 -11.79 5.52
CA ALA A 142 22.15 -10.96 4.54
C ALA A 142 21.28 -9.81 4.01
N VAL A 143 19.99 -10.05 3.78
CA VAL A 143 19.04 -8.99 3.40
C VAL A 143 18.94 -7.94 4.49
N LYS A 144 18.73 -8.33 5.75
CA LYS A 144 18.63 -7.39 6.88
C LYS A 144 19.90 -6.56 7.06
N GLU A 145 21.07 -7.20 6.97
CA GLU A 145 22.37 -6.53 7.08
C GLU A 145 22.55 -5.51 5.96
N GLN A 146 22.33 -5.89 4.70
CA GLN A 146 22.49 -4.95 3.58
C GLN A 146 21.51 -3.77 3.62
N ILE A 147 20.25 -3.98 4.04
CA ILE A 147 19.30 -2.89 4.24
C ILE A 147 19.83 -1.95 5.33
N LYS A 148 20.27 -2.49 6.46
CA LYS A 148 20.78 -1.70 7.59
C LYS A 148 22.04 -0.93 7.23
N ASP A 149 22.98 -1.56 6.52
CA ASP A 149 24.23 -0.93 6.09
C ASP A 149 24.01 0.23 5.13
N LEU A 150 23.02 0.10 4.23
CA LEU A 150 22.72 1.12 3.22
C LEU A 150 21.86 2.26 3.78
N THR A 151 20.84 1.94 4.58
CA THR A 151 19.79 2.90 4.98
C THR A 151 19.83 3.28 6.47
N GLY A 152 20.60 2.57 7.28
CA GLY A 152 20.56 2.69 8.74
C GLY A 152 19.28 2.16 9.40
N LEU A 153 18.31 1.68 8.61
CA LEU A 153 17.00 1.24 9.10
C LEU A 153 16.96 -0.27 9.36
N VAL A 154 15.98 -0.66 10.16
CA VAL A 154 15.79 -2.05 10.57
C VAL A 154 14.57 -2.64 9.88
N ALA A 155 14.73 -3.87 9.35
CA ALA A 155 13.66 -4.66 8.77
C ALA A 155 13.37 -5.90 9.60
N SER A 156 12.11 -6.31 9.65
CA SER A 156 11.67 -7.64 10.10
C SER A 156 11.43 -8.54 8.90
N VAL A 157 11.99 -9.75 8.94
CA VAL A 157 11.97 -10.69 7.81
C VAL A 157 11.30 -11.99 8.22
N GLY A 158 10.34 -12.41 7.41
CA GLY A 158 9.66 -13.68 7.53
C GLY A 158 9.90 -14.56 6.31
N ILE A 159 10.11 -15.85 6.53
CA ILE A 159 10.36 -16.82 5.46
C ILE A 159 9.41 -18.01 5.62
N GLY A 160 8.82 -18.44 4.51
CA GLY A 160 7.89 -19.57 4.52
C GLY A 160 7.65 -20.17 3.14
N PRO A 161 6.85 -21.26 3.06
CA PRO A 161 6.52 -21.92 1.81
C PRO A 161 5.72 -21.07 0.82
N ASN A 162 5.04 -20.04 1.31
CA ASN A 162 4.13 -19.21 0.53
C ASN A 162 4.03 -17.79 1.10
N LYS A 163 3.32 -16.90 0.38
CA LYS A 163 3.18 -15.48 0.74
C LYS A 163 2.52 -15.28 2.09
N PHE A 164 1.45 -16.02 2.38
CA PHE A 164 0.76 -15.90 3.67
C PHE A 164 1.69 -16.21 4.85
N LEU A 165 2.37 -17.34 4.79
CA LEU A 165 3.24 -17.79 5.89
C LEU A 165 4.47 -16.91 6.03
N ALA A 166 5.05 -16.44 4.93
CA ALA A 166 6.16 -15.50 4.96
C ALA A 166 5.76 -14.17 5.63
N LYS A 167 4.60 -13.59 5.25
CA LYS A 167 4.09 -12.35 5.87
C LYS A 167 3.75 -12.55 7.35
N LEU A 168 3.12 -13.65 7.69
CA LEU A 168 2.84 -13.98 9.09
C LEU A 168 4.14 -14.10 9.90
N ALA A 169 5.14 -14.78 9.35
CA ALA A 169 6.44 -14.98 9.98
C ALA A 169 7.17 -13.67 10.27
N SER A 170 7.10 -12.67 9.37
CA SER A 170 7.74 -11.36 9.58
C SER A 170 7.16 -10.61 10.78
N ASP A 171 5.88 -10.86 11.13
CA ASP A 171 5.22 -10.23 12.27
C ASP A 171 5.48 -10.90 13.62
N LEU A 172 5.87 -12.19 13.64
CA LEU A 172 5.93 -12.98 14.87
C LEU A 172 7.03 -12.53 15.84
N ARG A 173 8.07 -11.87 15.33
CA ARG A 173 9.22 -11.44 16.15
C ARG A 173 9.59 -9.96 15.96
N LYS A 174 8.65 -9.11 15.52
CA LYS A 174 8.89 -7.65 15.47
C LYS A 174 9.16 -7.06 16.86
N PRO A 175 10.05 -6.07 16.99
CA PRO A 175 10.93 -5.49 15.96
C PRO A 175 12.20 -6.31 15.74
N ASP A 176 12.93 -5.98 14.66
CA ASP A 176 14.21 -6.57 14.26
C ASP A 176 14.17 -8.11 14.10
N GLY A 177 12.98 -8.61 13.74
CA GLY A 177 12.71 -10.03 13.68
C GLY A 177 13.33 -10.72 12.46
N LEU A 178 13.65 -12.01 12.65
CA LEU A 178 13.90 -12.96 11.57
C LEU A 178 13.29 -14.29 11.96
N TYR A 179 12.30 -14.73 11.19
CA TYR A 179 11.56 -15.96 11.51
C TYR A 179 11.29 -16.81 10.28
N ILE A 180 11.39 -18.13 10.43
CA ILE A 180 11.08 -19.09 9.37
C ILE A 180 9.97 -20.04 9.82
N ILE A 181 9.02 -20.29 8.92
CA ILE A 181 8.05 -21.37 9.02
C ILE A 181 8.51 -22.45 8.03
N PRO A 182 9.03 -23.60 8.51
CA PRO A 182 9.57 -24.63 7.63
C PRO A 182 8.46 -25.41 6.91
N HIS A 183 8.78 -25.95 5.74
CA HIS A 183 7.91 -26.89 5.05
C HIS A 183 7.58 -28.11 5.92
N GLY A 184 6.30 -28.49 5.93
CA GLY A 184 5.76 -29.61 6.70
C GLY A 184 5.53 -29.30 8.18
N GLN A 185 5.72 -28.03 8.60
CA GLN A 185 5.45 -27.57 9.96
C GLN A 185 4.45 -26.39 9.99
N GLU A 186 3.80 -26.09 8.88
CA GLU A 186 2.94 -24.94 8.69
C GLU A 186 1.86 -24.86 9.79
N SER A 187 1.05 -25.91 9.90
CA SER A 187 -0.03 -25.98 10.90
C SER A 187 0.51 -25.86 12.34
N ALA A 188 1.63 -26.50 12.67
CA ALA A 188 2.22 -26.42 14.01
C ALA A 188 2.55 -24.98 14.44
N HIS A 189 2.94 -24.13 13.47
CA HIS A 189 3.28 -22.71 13.72
C HIS A 189 2.06 -21.81 13.81
N ILE A 190 0.95 -22.13 13.13
CA ILE A 190 -0.17 -21.18 12.98
C ILE A 190 -1.44 -21.57 13.76
N LYS A 191 -1.69 -22.85 13.99
CA LYS A 191 -2.96 -23.38 14.52
C LYS A 191 -3.43 -22.73 15.84
N HIS A 192 -2.50 -22.34 16.70
CA HIS A 192 -2.78 -21.74 18.02
C HIS A 192 -3.04 -20.22 17.95
N LEU A 193 -2.76 -19.60 16.80
CA LEU A 193 -2.93 -18.16 16.62
C LEU A 193 -4.41 -17.80 16.49
N PRO A 194 -4.81 -16.56 16.89
CA PRO A 194 -6.17 -16.09 16.68
C PRO A 194 -6.50 -15.98 15.18
N VAL A 195 -7.77 -16.20 14.81
CA VAL A 195 -8.25 -16.13 13.41
C VAL A 195 -7.94 -14.81 12.71
N ARG A 196 -7.80 -13.72 13.46
CA ARG A 196 -7.36 -12.41 12.99
C ARG A 196 -6.01 -12.42 12.27
N ARG A 197 -5.16 -13.43 12.52
CA ARG A 197 -3.86 -13.59 11.88
C ARG A 197 -3.94 -14.17 10.47
N LEU A 198 -5.08 -14.70 10.07
CA LEU A 198 -5.32 -15.10 8.69
C LEU A 198 -5.39 -13.87 7.78
N TRP A 199 -4.63 -13.88 6.71
CA TRP A 199 -4.55 -12.77 5.79
C TRP A 199 -5.90 -12.48 5.10
N GLY A 200 -6.42 -11.27 5.32
CA GLY A 200 -7.73 -10.84 4.83
C GLY A 200 -8.84 -10.88 5.90
N VAL A 201 -8.59 -11.47 7.06
CA VAL A 201 -9.53 -11.42 8.19
C VAL A 201 -9.40 -10.08 8.90
N GLY A 202 -10.26 -9.12 8.53
CA GLY A 202 -10.40 -7.82 9.19
C GLY A 202 -11.25 -7.91 10.46
N ALA A 203 -11.41 -6.78 11.17
CA ALA A 203 -12.17 -6.73 12.44
C ALA A 203 -13.61 -7.23 12.30
N HIS A 204 -14.30 -6.89 11.22
CA HIS A 204 -15.67 -7.31 10.99
C HIS A 204 -15.79 -8.84 10.78
N MET A 205 -14.90 -9.41 9.94
CA MET A 205 -14.87 -10.86 9.71
C MET A 205 -14.43 -11.63 10.96
N GLU A 206 -13.46 -11.10 11.72
CA GLU A 206 -13.07 -11.68 13.01
C GLU A 206 -14.27 -11.80 13.97
N GLN A 207 -15.06 -10.72 14.11
CA GLN A 207 -16.25 -10.75 14.95
C GLN A 207 -17.31 -11.74 14.44
N ALA A 208 -17.46 -11.86 13.11
CA ALA A 208 -18.38 -12.84 12.52
C ALA A 208 -17.93 -14.27 12.83
N LEU A 209 -16.64 -14.57 12.63
CA LEU A 209 -16.06 -15.88 12.95
C LEU A 209 -16.18 -16.22 14.44
N GLN A 210 -15.89 -15.26 15.34
CA GLN A 210 -16.02 -15.47 16.79
C GLN A 210 -17.46 -15.78 17.22
N ARG A 211 -18.45 -15.15 16.59
CA ARG A 211 -19.87 -15.50 16.82
C ARG A 211 -20.21 -16.92 16.38
N GLY A 212 -19.48 -17.45 15.38
CA GLY A 212 -19.58 -18.84 14.95
C GLY A 212 -18.77 -19.83 15.80
N GLY A 213 -18.07 -19.35 16.87
CA GLY A 213 -17.22 -20.19 17.72
C GLY A 213 -15.78 -20.34 17.24
N PHE A 214 -15.40 -19.68 16.12
CA PHE A 214 -14.05 -19.74 15.58
C PHE A 214 -13.16 -18.64 16.17
N HIS A 215 -12.32 -18.97 17.13
CA HIS A 215 -11.44 -18.04 17.83
C HIS A 215 -9.99 -18.18 17.38
N ARG A 216 -9.55 -19.41 17.10
CA ARG A 216 -8.20 -19.76 16.69
C ARG A 216 -8.21 -20.40 15.30
N ILE A 217 -7.07 -20.38 14.65
CA ILE A 217 -6.89 -20.97 13.31
C ILE A 217 -7.24 -22.46 13.31
N GLN A 218 -6.87 -23.20 14.37
CA GLN A 218 -7.23 -24.62 14.50
C GLN A 218 -8.73 -24.90 14.46
N ASP A 219 -9.56 -23.97 14.93
CA ASP A 219 -11.01 -24.15 14.94
C ASP A 219 -11.57 -24.22 13.51
N ILE A 220 -10.89 -23.53 12.57
CA ILE A 220 -11.20 -23.57 11.14
C ILE A 220 -10.50 -24.73 10.45
N GLU A 221 -9.24 -25.01 10.80
CA GLU A 221 -8.44 -26.09 10.22
C GLU A 221 -9.12 -27.46 10.33
N GLN A 222 -9.86 -27.69 11.43
CA GLN A 222 -10.55 -28.95 11.76
C GLN A 222 -11.86 -29.16 10.99
N LEU A 223 -12.38 -28.16 10.29
CA LEU A 223 -13.61 -28.26 9.52
C LEU A 223 -13.45 -29.25 8.36
N ASP A 224 -14.51 -29.95 8.03
CA ASP A 224 -14.54 -30.88 6.88
C ASP A 224 -14.67 -30.13 5.56
N SER A 225 -15.31 -28.96 5.58
CA SER A 225 -15.56 -28.17 4.37
C SER A 225 -15.53 -26.66 4.63
N TYR A 226 -15.05 -25.90 3.64
CA TYR A 226 -15.10 -24.42 3.68
C TYR A 226 -16.54 -23.88 3.64
N HIS A 227 -17.53 -24.67 3.20
CA HIS A 227 -18.94 -24.25 3.18
C HIS A 227 -19.47 -23.91 4.58
N GLU A 228 -18.89 -24.49 5.63
CA GLU A 228 -19.24 -24.18 7.01
C GLU A 228 -18.90 -22.72 7.39
N LEU A 229 -17.99 -22.10 6.66
CA LEU A 229 -17.59 -20.69 6.87
C LEU A 229 -18.42 -19.69 6.07
N GLU A 230 -19.25 -20.13 5.12
CA GLU A 230 -20.03 -19.21 4.25
C GLU A 230 -20.91 -18.21 5.02
N PRO A 231 -21.58 -18.58 6.14
CA PRO A 231 -22.35 -17.62 6.91
C PRO A 231 -21.52 -16.48 7.55
N TYR A 232 -20.22 -16.66 7.68
CA TYR A 232 -19.28 -15.74 8.37
C TYR A 232 -18.34 -15.01 7.42
N CYS A 233 -17.90 -15.67 6.36
CA CYS A 233 -16.88 -15.18 5.43
C CYS A 233 -17.42 -14.91 4.02
N GLY A 234 -18.63 -15.37 3.68
CA GLY A 234 -19.21 -15.24 2.34
C GLY A 234 -18.28 -15.82 1.27
N HIS A 235 -18.04 -15.07 0.21
CA HIS A 235 -17.18 -15.49 -0.91
C HIS A 235 -15.69 -15.70 -0.54
N GLN A 236 -15.26 -15.33 0.67
CA GLN A 236 -13.89 -15.55 1.14
C GLN A 236 -13.72 -16.87 1.90
N SER A 237 -14.75 -17.67 2.06
CA SER A 237 -14.75 -18.89 2.90
C SER A 237 -13.70 -19.89 2.48
N GLU A 238 -13.61 -20.22 1.18
CA GLU A 238 -12.60 -21.13 0.66
C GLU A 238 -11.19 -20.63 0.93
N ARG A 239 -10.93 -19.33 0.70
CA ARG A 239 -9.62 -18.73 0.96
C ARG A 239 -9.24 -18.80 2.43
N VAL A 240 -10.16 -18.43 3.34
CA VAL A 240 -9.93 -18.47 4.79
C VAL A 240 -9.63 -19.90 5.24
N TYR A 241 -10.36 -20.88 4.71
CA TYR A 241 -10.16 -22.30 4.99
C TYR A 241 -8.80 -22.81 4.50
N LEU A 242 -8.39 -22.49 3.27
CA LEU A 242 -7.07 -22.88 2.75
C LEU A 242 -5.94 -22.27 3.55
N LEU A 243 -6.05 -20.96 3.87
CA LEU A 243 -5.07 -20.27 4.72
C LEU A 243 -4.97 -20.89 6.12
N SER A 244 -6.08 -21.38 6.71
CA SER A 244 -6.04 -22.05 8.02
C SER A 244 -5.20 -23.35 7.99
N LYS A 245 -5.13 -23.99 6.83
CA LYS A 245 -4.28 -25.17 6.58
C LYS A 245 -2.84 -24.81 6.15
N GLY A 246 -2.51 -23.50 6.13
CA GLY A 246 -1.20 -23.02 5.66
C GLY A 246 -1.03 -23.05 4.15
N ILE A 247 -2.09 -23.17 3.38
CA ILE A 247 -2.08 -23.23 1.92
C ILE A 247 -2.35 -21.87 1.30
N ASP A 248 -1.43 -21.41 0.44
CA ASP A 248 -1.56 -20.16 -0.35
C ASP A 248 -0.76 -20.33 -1.66
N ASP A 249 -1.46 -20.65 -2.74
CA ASP A 249 -0.85 -20.96 -4.04
C ASP A 249 -0.58 -19.71 -4.89
N ARG A 250 -0.87 -18.50 -4.38
CA ARG A 250 -0.64 -17.26 -5.14
C ARG A 250 0.83 -17.13 -5.53
N PRO A 251 1.14 -16.82 -6.80
CA PRO A 251 2.49 -16.54 -7.24
C PRO A 251 3.00 -15.18 -6.72
N ILE A 252 4.29 -14.93 -6.87
CA ILE A 252 4.87 -13.59 -6.75
C ILE A 252 4.49 -12.80 -8.00
N GLU A 253 3.81 -11.68 -7.82
CA GLU A 253 3.33 -10.79 -8.89
C GLU A 253 4.37 -9.67 -9.16
N TRP A 254 5.54 -10.08 -9.63
CA TRP A 254 6.68 -9.17 -9.87
C TRP A 254 6.46 -8.19 -11.05
N ASN A 255 5.51 -8.47 -11.94
CA ASN A 255 5.16 -7.63 -13.10
C ASN A 255 3.69 -7.23 -13.03
N ARG A 256 3.29 -6.61 -11.93
CA ARG A 256 1.92 -6.15 -11.76
C ARG A 256 1.71 -4.84 -12.51
N GLU A 257 0.83 -4.88 -13.51
CA GLU A 257 0.43 -3.67 -14.23
C GLU A 257 -0.50 -2.79 -13.40
N LEU A 258 -0.33 -1.47 -13.56
CA LEU A 258 -1.21 -0.50 -12.90
C LEU A 258 -2.64 -0.65 -13.44
N GLN A 259 -3.60 -0.75 -12.54
CA GLN A 259 -5.01 -0.89 -12.88
C GLN A 259 -5.74 0.46 -12.91
N SER A 260 -5.29 1.41 -12.11
CA SER A 260 -5.88 2.75 -12.02
C SER A 260 -4.89 3.78 -11.48
N VAL A 261 -5.08 5.04 -11.86
CA VAL A 261 -4.40 6.22 -11.30
C VAL A 261 -5.49 7.17 -10.81
N GLY A 262 -5.39 7.58 -9.55
CA GLY A 262 -6.39 8.48 -8.96
C GLY A 262 -5.80 9.40 -7.92
N ASN A 263 -6.55 10.46 -7.62
CA ASN A 263 -6.30 11.36 -6.51
C ASN A 263 -7.61 11.64 -5.79
N GLU A 264 -7.60 11.52 -4.45
CA GLU A 264 -8.73 11.85 -3.60
C GLU A 264 -8.26 12.56 -2.33
N LEU A 265 -9.04 13.49 -1.83
CA LEU A 265 -8.71 14.25 -0.65
C LEU A 265 -9.87 14.30 0.34
N THR A 266 -9.56 14.04 1.62
CA THR A 266 -10.48 14.30 2.73
C THR A 266 -10.19 15.68 3.29
N TYR A 267 -11.17 16.57 3.25
CA TYR A 267 -11.02 17.97 3.66
C TYR A 267 -11.14 18.13 5.17
N GLU A 268 -10.45 19.11 5.74
CA GLU A 268 -10.56 19.45 7.16
C GLU A 268 -11.94 19.98 7.52
N ARG A 269 -12.51 20.83 6.67
CA ARG A 269 -13.90 21.28 6.71
C ARG A 269 -14.65 20.73 5.48
N ASP A 270 -15.92 20.44 5.67
CA ASP A 270 -16.74 19.98 4.56
C ASP A 270 -16.92 21.09 3.52
N LEU A 271 -16.77 20.76 2.25
CA LEU A 271 -16.92 21.69 1.14
C LEU A 271 -18.40 21.91 0.80
N MET A 272 -18.80 23.18 0.69
CA MET A 272 -20.15 23.59 0.31
C MET A 272 -20.17 24.56 -0.87
N ASP A 273 -19.13 25.38 -0.98
CA ASP A 273 -19.03 26.41 -2.02
C ASP A 273 -18.83 25.77 -3.39
N PRO A 274 -19.72 26.03 -4.37
CA PRO A 274 -19.59 25.51 -5.73
C PRO A 274 -18.27 25.90 -6.41
N GLU A 275 -17.73 27.09 -6.16
CA GLU A 275 -16.45 27.54 -6.73
C GLU A 275 -15.29 26.72 -6.13
N GLU A 276 -15.31 26.43 -4.81
CA GLU A 276 -14.31 25.56 -4.18
C GLU A 276 -14.38 24.15 -4.75
N ILE A 277 -15.56 23.59 -4.90
CA ILE A 277 -15.77 22.26 -5.47
C ILE A 277 -15.26 22.17 -6.92
N ASP A 278 -15.52 23.20 -7.74
CA ASP A 278 -15.01 23.26 -9.11
C ASP A 278 -13.47 23.32 -9.15
N ASN A 279 -12.87 24.13 -8.29
CA ASN A 279 -11.42 24.21 -8.16
C ASN A 279 -10.79 22.86 -7.74
N GLU A 280 -11.46 22.08 -6.87
CA GLU A 280 -10.97 20.72 -6.49
C GLU A 280 -11.05 19.74 -7.67
N TRP A 281 -12.09 19.80 -8.51
CA TRP A 281 -12.13 18.97 -9.72
C TRP A 281 -11.00 19.29 -10.70
N ARG A 282 -10.63 20.58 -10.87
CA ARG A 282 -9.46 21.00 -11.67
C ARG A 282 -8.17 20.47 -11.07
N TYR A 283 -7.99 20.64 -9.76
CA TYR A 283 -6.83 20.12 -9.04
C TYR A 283 -6.65 18.61 -9.22
N PHE A 284 -7.69 17.82 -9.05
CA PHE A 284 -7.60 16.38 -9.25
C PHE A 284 -7.32 16.00 -10.71
N ALA A 285 -7.97 16.66 -11.66
CA ALA A 285 -7.75 16.42 -13.08
C ALA A 285 -6.30 16.68 -13.46
N HIS A 286 -5.72 17.79 -13.00
CA HIS A 286 -4.32 18.15 -13.21
C HIS A 286 -3.36 17.06 -12.67
N HIS A 287 -3.49 16.74 -11.38
CA HIS A 287 -2.58 15.76 -10.76
C HIS A 287 -2.72 14.35 -11.31
N VAL A 288 -3.92 13.92 -11.68
CA VAL A 288 -4.14 12.60 -12.31
C VAL A 288 -3.57 12.59 -13.72
N ALA A 289 -3.82 13.64 -14.53
CA ALA A 289 -3.28 13.76 -15.88
C ALA A 289 -1.74 13.78 -15.88
N LYS A 290 -1.11 14.58 -15.00
CA LYS A 290 0.35 14.62 -14.81
C LYS A 290 0.91 13.22 -14.50
N ARG A 291 0.32 12.49 -13.53
CA ARG A 291 0.76 11.13 -13.18
C ARG A 291 0.59 10.13 -14.32
N LEU A 292 -0.48 10.27 -15.11
CA LEU A 292 -0.68 9.44 -16.31
C LEU A 292 0.44 9.67 -17.33
N ARG A 293 0.75 10.94 -17.64
CA ARG A 293 1.83 11.31 -18.58
C ARG A 293 3.19 10.84 -18.10
N GLN A 294 3.55 11.05 -16.83
CA GLN A 294 4.81 10.57 -16.24
C GLN A 294 4.99 9.06 -16.34
N LYS A 295 3.88 8.30 -16.35
CA LYS A 295 3.90 6.84 -16.48
C LYS A 295 3.69 6.35 -17.91
N GLY A 296 3.53 7.25 -18.87
CA GLY A 296 3.22 6.91 -20.27
C GLY A 296 1.87 6.18 -20.42
N LEU A 297 0.91 6.44 -19.52
CA LEU A 297 -0.38 5.77 -19.50
C LEU A 297 -1.49 6.68 -20.02
N LYS A 298 -2.43 6.08 -20.75
CA LYS A 298 -3.72 6.69 -21.12
C LYS A 298 -4.85 5.76 -20.71
N GLY A 299 -5.95 6.30 -20.20
CA GLY A 299 -7.08 5.49 -19.75
C GLY A 299 -8.40 5.96 -20.37
N HIS A 300 -9.36 5.06 -20.49
CA HIS A 300 -10.66 5.35 -21.07
C HIS A 300 -11.81 5.43 -20.07
N THR A 301 -11.61 5.00 -18.81
CA THR A 301 -12.66 5.02 -17.79
C THR A 301 -12.32 6.04 -16.72
N ILE A 302 -13.16 7.07 -16.61
CA ILE A 302 -13.04 8.15 -15.63
C ILE A 302 -14.14 7.96 -14.59
N ALA A 303 -13.75 7.88 -13.32
CA ALA A 303 -14.64 7.75 -12.19
C ALA A 303 -14.45 8.91 -11.21
N ILE A 304 -15.55 9.36 -10.63
CA ILE A 304 -15.53 10.28 -9.50
C ILE A 304 -16.02 9.60 -8.24
N LYS A 305 -15.50 10.06 -7.11
CA LYS A 305 -15.96 9.68 -5.77
C LYS A 305 -16.29 10.94 -4.99
N VAL A 306 -17.46 10.93 -4.35
CA VAL A 306 -17.85 11.93 -3.37
C VAL A 306 -18.24 11.24 -2.06
N ARG A 307 -17.88 11.83 -0.93
CA ARG A 307 -18.28 11.33 0.39
C ARG A 307 -18.88 12.44 1.21
N LEU A 308 -20.03 12.16 1.79
CA LEU A 308 -20.74 13.07 2.69
C LEU A 308 -20.19 13.00 4.13
N PRO A 309 -20.55 13.93 5.02
CA PRO A 309 -20.10 13.94 6.42
C PRO A 309 -20.51 12.70 7.21
N ASP A 310 -21.64 12.08 6.87
CA ASP A 310 -22.13 10.81 7.45
C ASP A 310 -21.41 9.56 6.92
N PHE A 311 -20.34 9.75 6.13
CA PHE A 311 -19.57 8.71 5.45
C PHE A 311 -20.30 8.00 4.30
N THR A 312 -21.52 8.42 3.93
CA THR A 312 -22.17 7.95 2.71
C THR A 312 -21.29 8.30 1.50
N THR A 313 -20.90 7.27 0.77
CA THR A 313 -20.04 7.42 -0.41
C THR A 313 -20.83 7.14 -1.68
N LYS A 314 -20.74 8.05 -2.63
CA LYS A 314 -21.31 7.92 -3.97
C LYS A 314 -20.19 7.93 -4.99
N THR A 315 -20.28 7.03 -5.96
CA THR A 315 -19.35 6.92 -7.09
C THR A 315 -20.12 6.91 -8.40
N ARG A 316 -19.53 7.50 -9.42
CA ARG A 316 -20.06 7.44 -10.78
C ARG A 316 -18.92 7.39 -11.77
N GLN A 317 -19.08 6.63 -12.86
CA GLN A 317 -18.04 6.52 -13.88
C GLN A 317 -18.63 6.66 -15.28
N LYS A 318 -17.75 7.00 -16.24
CA LYS A 318 -18.01 7.04 -17.66
C LYS A 318 -16.85 6.39 -18.40
N ARG A 319 -17.14 5.49 -19.32
CA ARG A 319 -16.19 4.98 -20.29
C ARG A 319 -16.26 5.88 -21.52
N LEU A 320 -15.09 6.37 -21.95
CA LEU A 320 -14.90 7.10 -23.19
C LEU A 320 -14.67 6.10 -24.34
N SER A 321 -14.88 6.55 -25.57
CA SER A 321 -14.58 5.78 -26.78
C SER A 321 -13.10 5.77 -27.14
N TYR A 322 -12.26 6.56 -26.46
CA TYR A 322 -10.83 6.69 -26.67
C TYR A 322 -10.08 6.79 -25.34
N GLN A 323 -8.80 6.49 -25.35
CA GLN A 323 -7.92 6.66 -24.19
C GLN A 323 -7.37 8.09 -24.12
N THR A 324 -7.23 8.64 -22.92
CA THR A 324 -6.75 9.99 -22.70
C THR A 324 -5.91 10.11 -21.43
N ASP A 325 -4.99 11.07 -21.44
CA ASP A 325 -4.22 11.60 -20.33
C ASP A 325 -4.38 13.13 -20.22
N ARG A 326 -5.37 13.70 -20.94
CA ARG A 326 -5.63 15.15 -21.03
C ARG A 326 -6.40 15.65 -19.82
N GLU A 327 -5.87 16.70 -19.21
CA GLU A 327 -6.46 17.35 -18.04
C GLU A 327 -7.87 17.92 -18.31
N ASP A 328 -8.07 18.60 -19.43
CA ASP A 328 -9.35 19.19 -19.83
C ASP A 328 -10.46 18.11 -19.95
N VAL A 329 -10.14 16.99 -20.59
CA VAL A 329 -11.08 15.87 -20.74
C VAL A 329 -11.44 15.24 -19.40
N LEU A 330 -10.45 15.06 -18.51
CA LEU A 330 -10.68 14.54 -17.16
C LEU A 330 -11.58 15.48 -16.35
N TYR A 331 -11.29 16.78 -16.38
CA TYR A 331 -12.07 17.80 -15.69
C TYR A 331 -13.50 17.89 -16.20
N GLU A 332 -13.71 18.04 -17.50
CA GLU A 332 -15.04 18.14 -18.09
C GLU A 332 -15.90 16.90 -17.82
N THR A 333 -15.26 15.71 -17.93
CA THR A 333 -15.93 14.44 -17.61
C THR A 333 -16.32 14.38 -16.13
N ALA A 334 -15.43 14.81 -15.23
CA ALA A 334 -15.72 14.84 -13.79
C ALA A 334 -16.90 15.78 -13.48
N CYS A 335 -16.94 16.97 -14.07
CA CYS A 335 -18.06 17.89 -13.92
C CYS A 335 -19.40 17.32 -14.42
N VAL A 336 -19.39 16.67 -15.59
CA VAL A 336 -20.59 16.00 -16.13
C VAL A 336 -21.07 14.87 -15.19
N LEU A 337 -20.16 14.10 -14.65
CA LEU A 337 -20.46 13.01 -13.72
C LEU A 337 -20.98 13.56 -12.37
N TYR A 338 -20.37 14.63 -11.87
CA TYR A 338 -20.77 15.29 -10.64
C TYR A 338 -22.20 15.83 -10.74
N ASN A 339 -22.53 16.54 -11.81
CA ASN A 339 -23.89 17.05 -12.05
C ASN A 339 -24.92 15.91 -12.13
N LYS A 340 -24.54 14.77 -12.73
CA LYS A 340 -25.40 13.59 -12.83
C LYS A 340 -25.57 12.81 -11.52
N LEU A 341 -24.72 13.01 -10.53
CA LEU A 341 -24.86 12.39 -9.21
C LEU A 341 -26.09 12.91 -8.47
N ASN A 342 -26.51 14.14 -8.77
CA ASN A 342 -27.63 14.82 -8.12
C ASN A 342 -27.56 14.74 -6.58
N VAL A 343 -26.37 15.01 -6.04
CA VAL A 343 -26.08 15.02 -4.60
C VAL A 343 -25.64 16.42 -4.21
N GLN A 344 -26.30 16.98 -3.24
CA GLN A 344 -25.90 18.27 -2.66
C GLN A 344 -24.95 18.07 -1.50
N GLY A 345 -23.94 18.96 -1.39
CA GLY A 345 -23.01 18.98 -0.26
C GLY A 345 -23.71 19.18 1.09
N PRO A 346 -22.96 19.23 2.17
CA PRO A 346 -21.51 19.36 2.22
C PRO A 346 -20.76 18.08 1.86
N PHE A 347 -19.55 18.23 1.29
CA PHE A 347 -18.70 17.09 0.90
C PHE A 347 -17.48 16.98 1.81
N ARG A 348 -17.31 15.81 2.38
CA ARG A 348 -16.16 15.44 3.22
C ARG A 348 -14.95 15.03 2.37
N LEU A 349 -15.17 14.39 1.22
CA LEU A 349 -14.13 13.89 0.34
C LEU A 349 -14.60 13.99 -1.10
N LEU A 350 -13.68 14.41 -1.96
CA LEU A 350 -13.80 14.32 -3.42
C LEU A 350 -12.61 13.59 -4.00
N GLY A 351 -12.78 13.02 -5.21
CA GLY A 351 -11.66 12.38 -5.92
C GLY A 351 -12.01 11.99 -7.35
N ILE A 352 -10.96 11.91 -8.19
CA ILE A 352 -11.00 11.40 -9.57
C ILE A 352 -10.10 10.18 -9.68
N THR A 353 -10.55 9.18 -10.44
CA THR A 353 -9.77 7.98 -10.78
C THR A 353 -9.91 7.68 -12.26
N VAL A 354 -8.79 7.36 -12.90
CA VAL A 354 -8.73 6.89 -14.30
C VAL A 354 -8.27 5.45 -14.33
N SER A 355 -8.89 4.64 -15.17
CA SER A 355 -8.60 3.22 -15.36
C SER A 355 -8.82 2.80 -16.80
N GLY A 356 -8.57 1.49 -17.11
CA GLY A 356 -8.72 0.98 -18.46
C GLY A 356 -7.54 1.40 -19.34
N PHE A 357 -6.32 1.06 -18.90
CA PHE A 357 -5.06 1.38 -19.58
C PHE A 357 -4.71 0.41 -20.69
N HIS A 358 -5.30 -0.80 -20.69
CA HIS A 358 -5.06 -1.77 -21.74
C HIS A 358 -5.88 -1.40 -22.98
N GLN A 359 -5.22 -1.41 -24.12
CA GLN A 359 -5.93 -1.49 -25.40
C GLN A 359 -6.57 -2.89 -25.45
N GLU A 360 -7.90 -2.98 -25.32
CA GLU A 360 -8.60 -4.07 -26.00
C GLU A 360 -8.20 -3.92 -27.46
N VAL A 361 -7.74 -5.01 -28.10
CA VAL A 361 -7.42 -5.00 -29.53
C VAL A 361 -8.68 -4.55 -30.25
N GLU A 362 -8.84 -3.24 -30.39
CA GLU A 362 -9.89 -2.67 -31.22
C GLU A 362 -9.50 -3.07 -32.65
N GLN A 363 -10.41 -3.79 -33.28
CA GLN A 363 -10.41 -3.98 -34.70
C GLN A 363 -10.20 -2.60 -35.31
N GLU A 364 -9.05 -2.38 -35.98
CA GLU A 364 -8.68 -1.09 -36.58
C GLU A 364 -9.90 -0.56 -37.33
N SER A 365 -10.51 0.49 -36.80
CA SER A 365 -11.53 1.23 -37.52
C SER A 365 -10.82 1.84 -38.72
N LEU A 366 -11.28 1.51 -39.93
CA LEU A 366 -10.77 2.07 -41.19
C LEU A 366 -10.90 3.60 -41.26
N PHE A 367 -11.56 4.21 -40.28
CA PHE A 367 -11.64 5.64 -40.07
C PHE A 367 -10.76 5.98 -38.88
N GLN A 368 -9.57 6.52 -39.14
CA GLN A 368 -8.70 7.13 -38.14
C GLN A 368 -9.55 8.11 -37.31
N SER A 369 -9.83 7.76 -36.06
CA SER A 369 -10.17 8.77 -35.08
C SER A 369 -8.97 9.73 -35.01
N GLU A 370 -9.21 11.01 -35.14
CA GLU A 370 -8.20 12.05 -35.00
C GLU A 370 -7.29 11.69 -33.81
N GLU A 371 -6.04 11.31 -34.13
CA GLU A 371 -4.98 11.23 -33.11
C GLU A 371 -4.94 12.62 -32.50
N THR A 372 -5.43 12.76 -31.30
CA THR A 372 -5.34 14.01 -30.57
C THR A 372 -3.86 14.32 -30.42
N GLU A 373 -3.38 15.38 -31.10
CA GLU A 373 -2.00 15.83 -30.99
C GLU A 373 -1.59 15.87 -29.51
N PRO A 374 -0.36 15.42 -29.21
CA PRO A 374 0.14 15.49 -27.83
C PRO A 374 -0.02 16.92 -27.33
N ASP A 375 -0.53 17.09 -26.13
CA ASP A 375 -0.67 18.41 -25.51
C ASP A 375 0.74 18.96 -25.21
N ARG A 376 1.33 19.64 -26.19
CA ARG A 376 2.68 20.22 -26.11
C ARG A 376 2.82 21.17 -24.94
N LEU A 377 1.74 21.90 -24.61
CA LEU A 377 1.74 22.82 -23.48
C LEU A 377 1.89 22.04 -22.17
N ALA A 378 1.11 20.96 -21.98
CA ALA A 378 1.19 20.14 -20.78
C ALA A 378 2.59 19.51 -20.61
N GLN A 379 3.21 19.04 -21.71
CA GLN A 379 4.58 18.49 -21.66
C GLN A 379 5.63 19.54 -21.27
N VAL A 380 5.50 20.77 -21.77
CA VAL A 380 6.39 21.88 -21.38
C VAL A 380 6.20 22.23 -19.91
N LEU A 381 4.96 22.30 -19.45
CA LEU A 381 4.65 22.56 -18.03
C LEU A 381 5.22 21.46 -17.12
N ASP A 382 5.01 20.19 -17.46
CA ASP A 382 5.58 19.06 -16.71
C ASP A 382 7.12 19.15 -16.63
N THR A 383 7.78 19.52 -17.75
CA THR A 383 9.25 19.70 -17.78
C THR A 383 9.72 20.87 -16.91
N LEU A 384 8.96 21.95 -16.86
CA LEU A 384 9.28 23.11 -16.01
C LEU A 384 9.15 22.76 -14.52
N GLU A 385 8.09 22.04 -14.16
CA GLU A 385 7.87 21.58 -12.78
C GLU A 385 8.92 20.57 -12.32
N GLU A 386 9.36 19.64 -13.20
CA GLU A 386 10.47 18.71 -12.92
C GLU A 386 11.80 19.45 -12.67
N ARG A 387 12.06 20.54 -13.37
CA ARG A 387 13.32 21.30 -13.24
C ARG A 387 13.35 22.28 -12.10
N PHE A 388 12.23 22.91 -11.81
CA PHE A 388 12.17 24.08 -10.93
C PHE A 388 11.27 23.87 -9.71
N GLY A 389 10.69 22.67 -9.55
CA GLY A 389 9.79 22.30 -8.46
C GLY A 389 8.31 22.47 -8.82
N GLU A 390 7.48 21.75 -8.08
CA GLU A 390 6.03 21.85 -8.21
C GLU A 390 5.55 23.30 -7.97
N ASP A 391 4.49 23.70 -8.67
CA ASP A 391 3.87 25.02 -8.56
C ASP A 391 4.63 26.21 -9.15
N ILE A 392 5.72 26.02 -9.91
CA ILE A 392 6.44 27.12 -10.57
C ILE A 392 5.56 27.83 -11.61
N VAL A 393 4.69 27.09 -12.27
CA VAL A 393 3.64 27.58 -13.15
C VAL A 393 2.32 26.99 -12.70
N THR A 394 1.40 27.87 -12.31
CA THR A 394 0.08 27.45 -11.82
C THR A 394 -1.03 28.17 -12.54
N THR A 395 -2.17 27.52 -12.74
CA THR A 395 -3.36 28.16 -13.27
C THR A 395 -3.99 29.07 -12.21
N GLY A 396 -4.72 30.12 -12.65
CA GLY A 396 -5.39 31.02 -11.71
C GLY A 396 -6.33 30.33 -10.72
N ALA A 397 -6.93 29.20 -11.12
CA ALA A 397 -7.77 28.37 -10.25
C ALA A 397 -6.95 27.66 -9.15
N MET A 398 -5.81 27.09 -9.50
CA MET A 398 -4.89 26.43 -8.54
C MET A 398 -4.23 27.44 -7.61
N TRP A 399 -3.89 28.64 -8.12
CA TRP A 399 -3.39 29.74 -7.31
C TRP A 399 -4.39 30.17 -6.22
N LYS A 400 -5.67 30.31 -6.56
CA LYS A 400 -6.73 30.63 -5.58
C LYS A 400 -6.87 29.57 -4.50
N ARG A 401 -6.72 28.28 -4.85
CA ARG A 401 -6.74 27.16 -3.91
C ARG A 401 -5.59 27.30 -2.90
N LYS A 402 -4.36 27.52 -3.39
CA LYS A 402 -3.16 27.66 -2.56
C LYS A 402 -3.26 28.81 -1.56
N LEU A 403 -3.76 29.97 -1.99
CA LEU A 403 -3.96 31.12 -1.10
C LEU A 403 -4.93 30.81 0.07
N LYS A 404 -5.94 29.93 -0.14
CA LYS A 404 -6.86 29.54 0.92
C LYS A 404 -6.23 28.56 1.89
N ASP A 405 -5.40 27.62 1.43
CA ASP A 405 -4.70 26.66 2.28
C ASP A 405 -3.69 27.39 3.21
N ASP A 406 -2.98 28.41 2.70
CA ASP A 406 -2.04 29.21 3.49
C ASP A 406 -2.75 30.06 4.56
N THR A 407 -3.97 30.56 4.29
CA THR A 407 -4.76 31.37 5.24
C THR A 407 -5.43 30.53 6.34
N THR A 408 -5.61 29.22 6.13
CA THR A 408 -6.16 28.28 7.13
C THR A 408 -5.09 27.65 8.01
N SER A 409 -3.81 27.76 7.63
CA SER A 409 -2.65 27.21 8.37
C SER A 409 -1.99 28.22 9.31
N SER A 410 -2.47 29.48 9.31
CA SER A 410 -2.08 30.57 10.22
C SER A 410 -3.08 30.68 11.37
#